data_c69cc88f3401470263d114207b873a3d
#
_entry.id   c69cc88f3401470263d114207b873a3d
#
_cell.length_a   1.000
_cell.length_b   1.000
_cell.length_c   1.000
_cell.angle_alpha   90.00
_cell.angle_beta   90.00
_cell.angle_gamma   90.00
#
_symmetry.space_group_name_H-M   'P 1'
#
loop_
_entity.id
_entity.type
_entity.pdbx_description
1 polymer ?
#
loop_
_entity_poly.entity_id
_entity_poly.type
_entity_poly.pdbx_seq_one_letter_code
_entity_poly.pdbx_strand_id
1 'polypeptide(L)'
;APGLGKLALENKIEAYNLPQGVITHMYRDIAAHNIGTITHVGLYTFADPRNGGGKLNDVTKEDLVKLIEIEGEERLLYKGFPINVVFLRASYCDERGNCTVHREVGPMDVTAMAQACKNSGGKVIVQVEKIVAAGSLDPKLVKIPGIYVDAVVVGSDEDNMQCIGVPYDGAAAGEYTIPLDAIPAIPLNQRKIVARRAAMELPDDAIVNLGTGMPEQISSVAAEEGIADKMTLTVEAGPIGGI
;
A
#
# COMPACT_ATOMS: atom_id res chain seq x y z
N ALA A 1 -9.13 -6.87 6.41
CA ALA A 1 -9.44 -7.24 7.80
C ALA A 1 -10.78 -7.98 7.85
N PRO A 2 -10.80 -9.32 8.05
CA PRO A 2 -12.04 -10.12 8.00
C PRO A 2 -13.11 -9.63 8.99
N GLY A 3 -12.69 -9.18 10.17
CA GLY A 3 -13.62 -8.63 11.18
C GLY A 3 -14.35 -7.37 10.74
N LEU A 4 -13.67 -6.42 10.10
CA LEU A 4 -14.29 -5.21 9.57
C LEU A 4 -15.28 -5.53 8.44
N GLY A 5 -14.90 -6.42 7.52
CA GLY A 5 -15.80 -6.88 6.46
C GLY A 5 -17.09 -7.48 7.00
N LYS A 6 -17.00 -8.31 8.05
CA LYS A 6 -18.20 -8.87 8.71
C LYS A 6 -19.09 -7.78 9.32
N LEU A 7 -18.50 -6.80 10.02
CA LEU A 7 -19.27 -5.69 10.60
C LEU A 7 -19.96 -4.83 9.53
N ALA A 8 -19.30 -4.62 8.40
CA ALA A 8 -19.89 -3.91 7.26
C ALA A 8 -21.09 -4.68 6.67
N LEU A 9 -20.94 -5.99 6.44
CA LEU A 9 -22.03 -6.85 5.92
C LEU A 9 -23.22 -6.95 6.89
N GLU A 10 -22.96 -6.88 8.19
CA GLU A 10 -23.99 -6.88 9.23
C GLU A 10 -24.61 -5.49 9.49
N ASN A 11 -24.29 -4.48 8.69
CA ASN A 11 -24.74 -3.09 8.87
C ASN A 11 -24.41 -2.49 10.25
N LYS A 12 -23.30 -2.90 10.86
CA LYS A 12 -22.86 -2.42 12.18
C LYS A 12 -21.92 -1.23 12.12
N ILE A 13 -21.33 -0.98 10.98
CA ILE A 13 -20.44 0.17 10.72
C ILE A 13 -20.76 0.78 9.35
N GLU A 14 -20.56 2.07 9.20
CA GLU A 14 -20.50 2.70 7.88
C GLU A 14 -19.29 2.19 7.12
N ALA A 15 -19.47 1.87 5.86
CA ALA A 15 -18.41 1.29 5.06
C ALA A 15 -18.44 1.79 3.61
N TYR A 16 -17.26 2.16 3.12
CA TYR A 16 -17.03 2.61 1.75
C TYR A 16 -15.97 1.75 1.10
N ASN A 17 -16.13 1.52 -0.20
CA ASN A 17 -15.09 0.96 -1.05
C ASN A 17 -14.67 2.02 -2.06
N LEU A 18 -13.47 2.52 -1.91
CA LEU A 18 -12.90 3.56 -2.76
C LEU A 18 -11.66 3.01 -3.46
N PRO A 19 -11.30 3.53 -4.65
CA PRO A 19 -10.08 3.12 -5.33
C PRO A 19 -8.84 3.35 -4.44
N GLN A 20 -7.97 2.35 -4.32
CA GLN A 20 -6.78 2.43 -3.46
C GLN A 20 -5.91 3.64 -3.78
N GLY A 21 -5.63 3.90 -5.07
CA GLY A 21 -4.85 5.05 -5.49
C GLY A 21 -5.48 6.40 -5.10
N VAL A 22 -6.81 6.47 -5.04
CA VAL A 22 -7.51 7.66 -4.53
C VAL A 22 -7.27 7.81 -3.03
N ILE A 23 -7.36 6.72 -2.25
CA ILE A 23 -7.13 6.77 -0.79
C ILE A 23 -5.72 7.26 -0.49
N THR A 24 -4.71 6.80 -1.22
CA THR A 24 -3.33 7.24 -1.03
C THR A 24 -3.14 8.73 -1.34
N HIS A 25 -3.83 9.26 -2.35
CA HIS A 25 -3.86 10.70 -2.62
C HIS A 25 -4.62 11.48 -1.53
N MET A 26 -5.73 10.93 -1.05
CA MET A 26 -6.54 11.57 0.00
C MET A 26 -5.72 11.85 1.27
N TYR A 27 -4.79 11.00 1.67
CA TYR A 27 -3.92 11.29 2.83
C TYR A 27 -3.13 12.59 2.64
N ARG A 28 -2.61 12.84 1.44
CA ARG A 28 -1.86 14.06 1.11
C ARG A 28 -2.78 15.28 1.11
N ASP A 29 -3.97 15.14 0.55
CA ASP A 29 -4.98 16.20 0.51
C ASP A 29 -5.49 16.55 1.91
N ILE A 30 -5.77 15.56 2.76
CA ILE A 30 -6.15 15.76 4.16
C ILE A 30 -5.00 16.46 4.92
N ALA A 31 -3.76 16.01 4.73
CA ALA A 31 -2.58 16.63 5.33
C ALA A 31 -2.41 18.10 4.91
N ALA A 32 -2.77 18.45 3.69
CA ALA A 32 -2.71 19.80 3.14
C ALA A 32 -3.95 20.66 3.46
N HIS A 33 -4.93 20.12 4.19
CA HIS A 33 -6.23 20.77 4.43
C HIS A 33 -7.02 21.09 3.15
N ASN A 34 -6.81 20.31 2.09
CA ASN A 34 -7.61 20.40 0.88
C ASN A 34 -9.01 19.83 1.12
N ILE A 35 -9.97 20.26 0.29
CA ILE A 35 -11.37 19.77 0.39
C ILE A 35 -11.51 18.27 0.09
N GLY A 36 -10.53 17.67 -0.57
CA GLY A 36 -10.50 16.27 -0.99
C GLY A 36 -9.72 16.09 -2.28
N THR A 37 -9.74 14.87 -2.80
CA THR A 37 -9.04 14.46 -4.02
C THR A 37 -9.96 14.59 -5.23
N ILE A 38 -9.52 15.31 -6.25
CA ILE A 38 -10.26 15.47 -7.51
C ILE A 38 -9.57 14.64 -8.61
N THR A 39 -10.31 13.71 -9.21
CA THR A 39 -9.76 12.81 -10.24
C THR A 39 -10.87 12.23 -11.13
N HIS A 40 -10.50 11.71 -12.30
CA HIS A 40 -11.38 10.93 -13.14
C HIS A 40 -11.48 9.46 -12.71
N VAL A 41 -10.57 9.00 -11.85
CA VAL A 41 -10.54 7.61 -11.37
C VAL A 41 -11.83 7.29 -10.62
N GLY A 42 -12.51 6.23 -11.04
CA GLY A 42 -13.79 5.81 -10.47
C GLY A 42 -15.03 6.25 -11.26
N LEU A 43 -14.91 7.14 -12.26
CA LEU A 43 -16.03 7.45 -13.16
C LEU A 43 -16.59 6.17 -13.78
N TYR A 44 -17.92 6.06 -13.84
CA TYR A 44 -18.69 4.93 -14.38
C TYR A 44 -18.54 3.61 -13.61
N THR A 45 -17.76 3.57 -12.52
CA THR A 45 -17.64 2.40 -11.64
C THR A 45 -18.60 2.50 -10.45
N PHE A 46 -18.51 1.55 -9.50
CA PHE A 46 -19.27 1.59 -8.24
C PHE A 46 -18.91 2.81 -7.35
N ALA A 47 -17.76 3.44 -7.55
CA ALA A 47 -17.37 4.65 -6.82
C ALA A 47 -18.06 5.92 -7.36
N ASP A 48 -18.59 5.88 -8.58
CA ASP A 48 -19.35 6.99 -9.16
C ASP A 48 -20.67 7.20 -8.38
N PRO A 49 -21.02 8.43 -7.99
CA PRO A 49 -22.28 8.70 -7.30
C PRO A 49 -23.53 8.18 -8.04
N ARG A 50 -23.49 8.14 -9.37
CA ARG A 50 -24.56 7.56 -10.18
C ARG A 50 -24.75 6.07 -9.98
N ASN A 51 -23.74 5.38 -9.45
CA ASN A 51 -23.70 3.93 -9.21
C ASN A 51 -23.52 3.59 -7.72
N GLY A 52 -23.79 4.53 -6.80
CA GLY A 52 -23.76 4.30 -5.36
C GLY A 52 -22.68 5.03 -4.58
N GLY A 53 -21.71 5.67 -5.25
CA GLY A 53 -20.69 6.50 -4.58
C GLY A 53 -19.79 5.73 -3.61
N GLY A 54 -19.52 4.45 -3.89
CA GLY A 54 -18.65 3.60 -3.08
C GLY A 54 -19.29 3.10 -1.76
N LYS A 55 -20.54 3.40 -1.46
CA LYS A 55 -21.21 2.93 -0.25
C LYS A 55 -21.44 1.41 -0.30
N LEU A 56 -21.07 0.70 0.77
CA LEU A 56 -21.16 -0.77 0.81
C LEU A 56 -22.42 -1.31 1.48
N ASN A 57 -23.14 -0.49 2.25
CA ASN A 57 -24.27 -0.98 3.05
C ASN A 57 -25.29 0.11 3.35
N ASP A 58 -26.43 -0.29 3.92
CA ASP A 58 -27.58 0.58 4.14
C ASP A 58 -27.37 1.63 5.24
N VAL A 59 -26.46 1.41 6.19
CA VAL A 59 -26.16 2.37 7.26
C VAL A 59 -25.23 3.48 6.81
N THR A 60 -24.52 3.29 5.71
CA THR A 60 -23.62 4.28 5.11
C THR A 60 -24.43 5.33 4.35
N LYS A 61 -24.65 6.50 4.96
CA LYS A 61 -25.52 7.55 4.40
C LYS A 61 -24.77 8.72 3.79
N GLU A 62 -23.65 9.11 4.36
CA GLU A 62 -22.90 10.27 3.88
C GLU A 62 -22.40 10.09 2.45
N ASP A 63 -22.52 11.15 1.63
CA ASP A 63 -21.94 11.20 0.30
C ASP A 63 -20.49 11.70 0.37
N LEU A 64 -19.56 10.76 0.44
CA LEU A 64 -18.11 11.09 0.39
C LEU A 64 -17.61 11.34 -1.03
N VAL A 65 -18.34 10.89 -2.04
CA VAL A 65 -17.98 11.08 -3.45
C VAL A 65 -19.01 11.96 -4.12
N LYS A 66 -18.55 13.00 -4.84
CA LYS A 66 -19.40 13.89 -5.63
C LYS A 66 -18.95 13.91 -7.08
N LEU A 67 -19.91 13.87 -7.99
CA LEU A 67 -19.67 14.19 -9.39
C LEU A 67 -19.59 15.71 -9.53
N ILE A 68 -18.53 16.20 -10.14
CA ILE A 68 -18.30 17.63 -10.43
C ILE A 68 -17.87 17.81 -11.87
N GLU A 69 -18.02 19.00 -12.39
CA GLU A 69 -17.53 19.38 -13.70
C GLU A 69 -16.45 20.46 -13.57
N ILE A 70 -15.32 20.29 -14.24
CA ILE A 70 -14.24 21.25 -14.30
C ILE A 70 -13.85 21.44 -15.76
N GLU A 71 -13.95 22.66 -16.26
CA GLU A 71 -13.63 23.01 -17.65
C GLU A 71 -14.33 22.13 -18.70
N GLY A 72 -15.57 21.73 -18.43
CA GLY A 72 -16.37 20.88 -19.32
C GLY A 72 -16.06 19.38 -19.22
N GLU A 73 -15.22 18.95 -18.27
CA GLU A 73 -14.91 17.54 -18.04
C GLU A 73 -15.44 17.04 -16.71
N GLU A 74 -16.08 15.86 -16.73
CA GLU A 74 -16.53 15.21 -15.51
C GLU A 74 -15.33 14.75 -14.65
N ARG A 75 -15.42 14.98 -13.36
CA ARG A 75 -14.48 14.52 -12.32
C ARG A 75 -15.24 14.04 -11.09
N LEU A 76 -14.61 13.22 -10.30
CA LEU A 76 -15.07 12.86 -8.97
C LEU A 76 -14.28 13.64 -7.93
N LEU A 77 -14.98 14.26 -6.99
CA LEU A 77 -14.42 14.81 -5.75
C LEU A 77 -14.66 13.80 -4.64
N TYR A 78 -13.58 13.20 -4.15
CA TYR A 78 -13.55 12.38 -2.94
C TYR A 78 -13.27 13.31 -1.75
N LYS A 79 -14.27 13.54 -0.92
CA LYS A 79 -14.16 14.48 0.20
C LYS A 79 -13.17 13.99 1.25
N GLY A 80 -12.31 14.89 1.74
CA GLY A 80 -11.48 14.61 2.90
C GLY A 80 -12.30 14.48 4.18
N PHE A 81 -11.81 13.68 5.11
CA PHE A 81 -12.40 13.49 6.44
C PHE A 81 -11.30 13.44 7.51
N PRO A 82 -11.60 13.81 8.77
CA PRO A 82 -10.61 13.81 9.82
C PRO A 82 -10.18 12.38 10.20
N ILE A 83 -8.87 12.21 10.43
CA ILE A 83 -8.29 10.94 10.89
C ILE A 83 -7.97 11.07 12.38
N ASN A 84 -8.68 10.31 13.21
CA ASN A 84 -8.56 10.40 14.66
C ASN A 84 -7.35 9.65 15.22
N VAL A 85 -7.02 8.50 14.65
CA VAL A 85 -5.90 7.66 15.06
C VAL A 85 -5.29 6.98 13.84
N VAL A 86 -3.97 6.91 13.78
CA VAL A 86 -3.25 6.09 12.82
C VAL A 86 -2.30 5.14 13.54
N PHE A 87 -2.31 3.89 13.13
CA PHE A 87 -1.34 2.86 13.54
C PHE A 87 -0.38 2.65 12.36
N LEU A 88 0.89 2.91 12.59
CA LEU A 88 1.94 2.76 11.58
C LEU A 88 2.93 1.70 12.04
N ARG A 89 3.52 1.01 11.09
CA ARG A 89 4.67 0.16 11.31
C ARG A 89 5.91 0.84 10.77
N ALA A 90 7.01 0.72 11.51
CA ALA A 90 8.31 1.22 11.12
C ALA A 90 9.41 0.24 11.61
N SER A 91 10.62 0.39 11.07
CA SER A 91 11.74 -0.48 11.44
C SER A 91 12.34 -0.09 12.80
N TYR A 92 12.95 1.08 12.88
CA TYR A 92 13.58 1.60 14.09
C TYR A 92 13.06 3.00 14.40
N CYS A 93 13.00 3.33 15.67
CA CYS A 93 12.71 4.66 16.16
C CYS A 93 13.85 5.15 17.03
N ASP A 94 14.23 6.43 16.94
CA ASP A 94 15.12 7.02 17.92
C ASP A 94 14.36 7.55 19.14
N GLU A 95 15.07 7.91 20.22
CA GLU A 95 14.49 8.46 21.46
C GLU A 95 13.72 9.77 21.27
N ARG A 96 13.84 10.41 20.09
CA ARG A 96 13.10 11.62 19.70
C ARG A 96 11.86 11.34 18.86
N GLY A 97 11.56 10.06 18.62
CA GLY A 97 10.41 9.65 17.82
C GLY A 97 10.64 9.60 16.31
N ASN A 98 11.87 9.85 15.82
CA ASN A 98 12.16 9.74 14.40
C ASN A 98 12.23 8.27 13.98
N CYS A 99 11.39 7.85 13.00
CA CYS A 99 11.31 6.45 12.62
C CYS A 99 11.75 6.22 11.17
N THR A 100 12.45 5.10 10.96
CA THR A 100 12.86 4.63 9.63
C THR A 100 12.03 3.42 9.23
N VAL A 101 11.96 3.15 7.92
CA VAL A 101 11.23 2.01 7.35
C VAL A 101 12.12 1.13 6.46
N HIS A 102 13.41 1.18 6.69
CA HIS A 102 14.43 0.56 5.82
C HIS A 102 14.39 -0.98 5.82
N ARG A 103 13.76 -1.60 6.82
CA ARG A 103 13.55 -3.06 6.87
C ARG A 103 12.16 -3.49 6.39
N GLU A 104 11.30 -2.54 6.03
CA GLU A 104 10.01 -2.83 5.43
C GLU A 104 10.17 -3.05 3.91
N VAL A 105 9.23 -3.77 3.31
CA VAL A 105 9.19 -4.02 1.86
C VAL A 105 9.08 -2.73 1.05
N GLY A 106 8.54 -1.68 1.65
CA GLY A 106 8.48 -0.34 1.07
C GLY A 106 8.01 0.70 2.08
N PRO A 107 8.25 1.99 1.80
CA PRO A 107 7.87 3.07 2.71
C PRO A 107 6.35 3.27 2.77
N MET A 108 5.59 2.75 1.83
CA MET A 108 4.13 2.94 1.68
C MET A 108 3.75 4.42 1.87
N ASP A 109 2.58 4.69 2.43
CA ASP A 109 2.10 6.06 2.66
C ASP A 109 2.34 6.56 4.10
N VAL A 110 3.26 5.94 4.87
CA VAL A 110 3.43 6.21 6.31
C VAL A 110 3.60 7.69 6.63
N THR A 111 4.37 8.43 5.82
CA THR A 111 4.57 9.87 6.00
C THR A 111 3.27 10.65 5.81
N ALA A 112 2.55 10.41 4.71
CA ALA A 112 1.31 11.09 4.40
C ALA A 112 0.21 10.76 5.42
N MET A 113 0.12 9.51 5.86
CA MET A 113 -0.82 9.06 6.89
C MET A 113 -0.54 9.72 8.25
N ALA A 114 0.74 9.80 8.66
CA ALA A 114 1.13 10.50 9.89
C ALA A 114 0.76 11.99 9.83
N GLN A 115 1.07 12.66 8.72
CA GLN A 115 0.74 14.07 8.50
C GLN A 115 -0.77 14.31 8.51
N ALA A 116 -1.53 13.49 7.78
CA ALA A 116 -2.99 13.61 7.71
C ALA A 116 -3.64 13.45 9.09
N CYS A 117 -3.22 12.45 9.85
CA CYS A 117 -3.70 12.22 11.21
C CYS A 117 -3.34 13.39 12.13
N LYS A 118 -2.09 13.85 12.10
CA LYS A 118 -1.64 14.97 12.95
C LYS A 118 -2.37 16.26 12.62
N ASN A 119 -2.54 16.57 11.34
CA ASN A 119 -3.26 17.77 10.89
C ASN A 119 -4.77 17.69 11.12
N SER A 120 -5.31 16.49 11.32
CA SER A 120 -6.69 16.26 11.78
C SER A 120 -6.85 16.38 13.30
N GLY A 121 -5.77 16.64 14.07
CA GLY A 121 -5.78 16.64 15.53
C GLY A 121 -5.77 15.23 16.15
N GLY A 122 -5.49 14.19 15.37
CA GLY A 122 -5.48 12.80 15.78
C GLY A 122 -4.18 12.36 16.45
N LYS A 123 -4.09 11.06 16.74
CA LYS A 123 -2.98 10.40 17.41
C LYS A 123 -2.23 9.45 16.48
N VAL A 124 -0.92 9.63 16.40
CA VAL A 124 -0.01 8.79 15.60
C VAL A 124 0.73 7.83 16.52
N ILE A 125 0.46 6.55 16.35
CA ILE A 125 1.05 5.45 17.12
C ILE A 125 1.89 4.60 16.18
N VAL A 126 3.18 4.44 16.49
CA VAL A 126 4.12 3.72 15.63
C VAL A 126 4.63 2.48 16.34
N GLN A 127 4.43 1.30 15.73
CA GLN A 127 5.07 0.06 16.15
C GLN A 127 6.44 -0.05 15.50
N VAL A 128 7.46 -0.42 16.26
CA VAL A 128 8.84 -0.57 15.80
C VAL A 128 9.48 -1.84 16.36
N GLU A 129 10.54 -2.31 15.70
CA GLU A 129 11.35 -3.42 16.19
C GLU A 129 12.18 -3.02 17.43
N LYS A 130 12.71 -1.79 17.44
CA LYS A 130 13.51 -1.29 18.56
C LYS A 130 13.60 0.23 18.59
N ILE A 131 13.94 0.75 19.78
CA ILE A 131 14.33 2.13 19.98
C ILE A 131 15.86 2.20 20.02
N VAL A 132 16.43 3.20 19.37
CA VAL A 132 17.88 3.48 19.29
C VAL A 132 18.20 4.87 19.83
N ALA A 133 19.47 5.13 20.10
CA ALA A 133 19.91 6.42 20.65
C ALA A 133 19.52 7.59 19.74
N ALA A 134 19.17 8.72 20.35
CA ALA A 134 18.80 9.94 19.64
C ALA A 134 19.92 10.38 18.67
N GLY A 135 19.55 10.62 17.41
CA GLY A 135 20.48 11.05 16.36
C GLY A 135 21.38 9.96 15.77
N SER A 136 21.15 8.68 16.11
CA SER A 136 21.90 7.56 15.52
C SER A 136 21.37 7.10 14.17
N LEU A 137 20.15 7.50 13.81
CA LEU A 137 19.55 7.18 12.51
C LEU A 137 20.05 8.12 11.43
N ASP A 138 20.26 7.59 10.21
CA ASP A 138 20.49 8.43 9.04
C ASP A 138 19.22 9.27 8.76
N PRO A 139 19.31 10.61 8.80
CA PRO A 139 18.15 11.48 8.59
C PRO A 139 17.51 11.32 7.22
N LYS A 140 18.24 10.84 6.21
CA LYS A 140 17.69 10.56 4.87
C LYS A 140 16.75 9.34 4.86
N LEU A 141 16.92 8.40 5.80
CA LEU A 141 16.10 7.21 5.95
C LEU A 141 14.89 7.44 6.85
N VAL A 142 14.84 8.55 7.57
CA VAL A 142 13.67 8.90 8.39
C VAL A 142 12.48 9.20 7.50
N LYS A 143 11.44 8.38 7.60
CA LYS A 143 10.18 8.55 6.86
C LYS A 143 9.05 9.07 7.74
N ILE A 144 9.14 8.87 9.06
CA ILE A 144 8.19 9.43 10.03
C ILE A 144 8.98 10.30 11.00
N PRO A 145 9.04 11.63 10.77
CA PRO A 145 9.64 12.57 11.72
C PRO A 145 8.95 12.53 13.08
N GLY A 146 9.74 12.61 14.16
CA GLY A 146 9.25 12.55 15.53
C GLY A 146 8.19 13.58 15.89
N ILE A 147 8.19 14.73 15.21
CA ILE A 147 7.16 15.76 15.39
C ILE A 147 5.72 15.26 15.14
N TYR A 148 5.57 14.20 14.35
CA TYR A 148 4.25 13.61 14.07
C TYR A 148 3.87 12.53 15.08
N VAL A 149 4.84 11.92 15.80
CA VAL A 149 4.64 10.72 16.61
C VAL A 149 4.14 11.08 18.01
N ASP A 150 3.03 10.50 18.43
CA ASP A 150 2.48 10.64 19.79
C ASP A 150 2.88 9.47 20.71
N ALA A 151 3.05 8.27 20.16
CA ALA A 151 3.45 7.09 20.92
C ALA A 151 4.22 6.10 20.06
N VAL A 152 5.17 5.40 20.69
CA VAL A 152 5.94 4.31 20.09
C VAL A 152 5.71 3.04 20.87
N VAL A 153 5.46 1.94 20.16
CA VAL A 153 5.30 0.60 20.71
C VAL A 153 6.42 -0.28 20.17
N VAL A 154 7.20 -0.87 21.04
CA VAL A 154 8.20 -1.88 20.65
C VAL A 154 7.52 -3.24 20.62
N GLY A 155 7.42 -3.81 19.41
CA GLY A 155 6.85 -5.14 19.21
C GLY A 155 7.87 -6.25 19.47
N SER A 156 7.37 -7.47 19.76
CA SER A 156 8.20 -8.68 19.76
C SER A 156 8.58 -9.08 18.33
N ASP A 157 9.51 -10.01 18.18
CA ASP A 157 9.87 -10.55 16.87
C ASP A 157 8.66 -11.14 16.13
N GLU A 158 7.73 -11.77 16.89
CA GLU A 158 6.50 -12.32 16.33
C GLU A 158 5.53 -11.25 15.85
N ASP A 159 5.51 -10.07 16.51
CA ASP A 159 4.67 -8.93 16.13
C ASP A 159 5.29 -8.10 14.97
N ASN A 160 6.60 -8.23 14.78
CA ASN A 160 7.36 -7.50 13.74
C ASN A 160 7.64 -8.35 12.50
N MET A 161 6.82 -9.35 12.24
CA MET A 161 6.90 -10.10 10.98
C MET A 161 6.80 -9.15 9.79
N GLN A 162 7.71 -9.33 8.84
CA GLN A 162 7.69 -8.58 7.58
C GLN A 162 6.48 -9.04 6.77
N CYS A 163 5.94 -8.20 5.95
CA CYS A 163 4.86 -8.40 4.99
C CYS A 163 4.09 -9.74 5.11
N ILE A 164 2.79 -9.73 5.34
CA ILE A 164 1.91 -10.93 5.42
C ILE A 164 2.40 -12.02 6.39
N GLY A 165 3.12 -11.64 7.44
CA GLY A 165 3.52 -12.58 8.50
C GLY A 165 4.67 -13.51 8.14
N VAL A 166 5.58 -13.08 7.27
CA VAL A 166 6.84 -13.79 7.00
C VAL A 166 7.98 -13.24 7.88
N PRO A 167 8.98 -14.06 8.23
CA PRO A 167 10.21 -13.57 8.86
C PRO A 167 10.90 -12.52 7.99
N TYR A 168 11.78 -11.72 8.61
CA TYR A 168 12.53 -10.70 7.89
C TYR A 168 13.32 -11.31 6.72
N ASP A 169 13.13 -10.72 5.55
CA ASP A 169 13.88 -11.02 4.33
C ASP A 169 14.55 -9.73 3.82
N GLY A 170 15.87 -9.69 3.81
CA GLY A 170 16.65 -8.55 3.35
C GLY A 170 16.51 -8.30 1.85
N ALA A 171 16.25 -9.32 1.04
CA ALA A 171 15.98 -9.14 -0.38
C ALA A 171 14.66 -8.40 -0.60
N ALA A 172 13.61 -8.77 0.13
CA ALA A 172 12.33 -8.07 0.08
C ALA A 172 12.42 -6.63 0.62
N ALA A 173 13.36 -6.35 1.54
CA ALA A 173 13.66 -5.00 2.01
C ALA A 173 14.58 -4.20 1.07
N GLY A 174 15.11 -4.81 0.01
CA GLY A 174 16.04 -4.16 -0.92
C GLY A 174 17.47 -4.01 -0.40
N GLU A 175 17.86 -4.74 0.65
CA GLU A 175 19.25 -4.73 1.16
C GLU A 175 20.23 -5.41 0.21
N TYR A 176 19.76 -6.44 -0.50
CA TYR A 176 20.55 -7.15 -1.51
C TYR A 176 19.63 -7.72 -2.59
N THR A 177 20.22 -8.02 -3.73
CA THR A 177 19.50 -8.66 -4.85
C THR A 177 19.84 -10.15 -4.90
N ILE A 178 18.83 -10.99 -5.09
CA ILE A 178 19.01 -12.43 -5.33
C ILE A 178 19.30 -12.63 -6.82
N PRO A 179 20.42 -13.29 -7.20
CA PRO A 179 20.68 -13.64 -8.59
C PRO A 179 19.56 -14.54 -9.15
N LEU A 180 19.15 -14.33 -10.41
CA LEU A 180 18.06 -15.07 -11.05
C LEU A 180 18.26 -16.59 -11.05
N ASP A 181 19.50 -17.03 -11.23
CA ASP A 181 19.89 -18.44 -11.22
C ASP A 181 19.87 -19.10 -9.83
N ALA A 182 19.79 -18.29 -8.77
CA ALA A 182 19.60 -18.76 -7.39
C ALA A 182 18.13 -18.95 -7.02
N ILE A 183 17.19 -18.51 -7.85
CA ILE A 183 15.75 -18.68 -7.60
C ILE A 183 15.38 -20.13 -7.94
N PRO A 184 14.83 -20.90 -6.97
CA PRO A 184 14.51 -22.31 -7.24
C PRO A 184 13.36 -22.42 -8.24
N ALA A 185 13.51 -23.38 -9.18
CA ALA A 185 12.48 -23.66 -10.15
C ALA A 185 11.18 -24.13 -9.47
N ILE A 186 10.05 -23.56 -9.90
CA ILE A 186 8.75 -23.99 -9.37
C ILE A 186 8.37 -25.38 -9.89
N PRO A 187 7.68 -26.21 -9.08
CA PRO A 187 7.29 -27.55 -9.48
C PRO A 187 6.41 -27.57 -10.74
N LEU A 188 6.62 -28.53 -11.62
CA LEU A 188 5.76 -28.71 -12.79
C LEU A 188 4.37 -29.15 -12.34
N ASN A 189 3.41 -28.28 -12.48
CA ASN A 189 2.01 -28.49 -12.19
C ASN A 189 1.13 -27.66 -13.13
N GLN A 190 -0.18 -27.76 -13.00
CA GLN A 190 -1.12 -27.02 -13.84
C GLN A 190 -0.89 -25.49 -13.79
N ARG A 191 -0.56 -24.95 -12.63
CA ARG A 191 -0.31 -23.51 -12.44
C ARG A 191 0.93 -23.07 -13.22
N LYS A 192 2.02 -23.84 -13.16
CA LYS A 192 3.23 -23.56 -13.94
C LYS A 192 2.97 -23.60 -15.45
N ILE A 193 2.16 -24.55 -15.93
CA ILE A 193 1.79 -24.63 -17.35
C ILE A 193 1.02 -23.37 -17.78
N VAL A 194 0.08 -22.91 -16.97
CA VAL A 194 -0.67 -21.67 -17.24
C VAL A 194 0.26 -20.46 -17.25
N ALA A 195 1.16 -20.35 -16.26
CA ALA A 195 2.12 -19.27 -16.19
C ALA A 195 3.08 -19.24 -17.39
N ARG A 196 3.58 -20.40 -17.81
CA ARG A 196 4.43 -20.54 -19.03
C ARG A 196 3.68 -20.11 -20.28
N ARG A 197 2.44 -20.54 -20.41
CA ARG A 197 1.62 -20.15 -21.58
C ARG A 197 1.37 -18.64 -21.59
N ALA A 198 1.09 -18.04 -20.42
CA ALA A 198 0.90 -16.61 -20.31
C ALA A 198 2.20 -15.82 -20.58
N ALA A 199 3.34 -16.30 -20.09
CA ALA A 199 4.65 -15.67 -20.36
C ALA A 199 4.97 -15.59 -21.87
N MET A 200 4.53 -16.55 -22.67
CA MET A 200 4.71 -16.55 -24.13
C MET A 200 3.94 -15.43 -24.86
N GLU A 201 2.95 -14.82 -24.23
CA GLU A 201 2.17 -13.71 -24.79
C GLU A 201 2.78 -12.35 -24.48
N LEU A 202 3.80 -12.28 -23.61
CA LEU A 202 4.42 -11.02 -23.24
C LEU A 202 5.39 -10.58 -24.35
N PRO A 203 5.24 -9.37 -24.90
CA PRO A 203 6.19 -8.82 -25.85
C PRO A 203 7.51 -8.45 -25.16
N ASP A 204 8.58 -8.35 -25.93
CA ASP A 204 9.85 -7.80 -25.45
C ASP A 204 9.62 -6.34 -25.00
N ASP A 205 10.35 -5.90 -23.98
CA ASP A 205 10.25 -4.58 -23.33
C ASP A 205 8.88 -4.28 -22.68
N ALA A 206 8.08 -5.31 -22.41
CA ALA A 206 6.79 -5.14 -21.76
C ALA A 206 6.93 -4.60 -20.33
N ILE A 207 6.03 -3.69 -19.95
CA ILE A 207 5.79 -3.32 -18.54
C ILE A 207 4.63 -4.19 -18.06
N VAL A 208 4.92 -5.10 -17.12
CA VAL A 208 3.99 -6.15 -16.69
C VAL A 208 3.58 -5.95 -15.25
N ASN A 209 2.29 -5.75 -14.99
CA ASN A 209 1.73 -5.73 -13.66
C ASN A 209 1.10 -7.10 -13.37
N LEU A 210 1.63 -7.83 -12.39
CA LEU A 210 1.15 -9.15 -12.00
C LEU A 210 0.25 -9.05 -10.77
N GLY A 211 -0.95 -9.62 -10.88
CA GLY A 211 -1.86 -9.77 -9.75
C GLY A 211 -1.46 -10.93 -8.86
N THR A 212 -1.92 -10.89 -7.61
CA THR A 212 -1.70 -11.93 -6.59
C THR A 212 -2.30 -13.27 -7.03
N GLY A 213 -1.61 -14.35 -6.76
CA GLY A 213 -2.07 -15.73 -6.98
C GLY A 213 -1.51 -16.38 -8.23
N MET A 214 -2.33 -16.68 -9.25
CA MET A 214 -1.90 -17.35 -10.46
C MET A 214 -0.92 -16.52 -11.30
N PRO A 215 -1.16 -15.21 -11.53
CA PRO A 215 -0.29 -14.38 -12.36
C PRO A 215 1.12 -14.18 -11.78
N GLU A 216 1.29 -14.17 -10.47
CA GLU A 216 2.61 -13.99 -9.84
C GLU A 216 3.64 -15.04 -10.25
N GLN A 217 3.18 -16.24 -10.62
CA GLN A 217 4.07 -17.31 -11.07
C GLN A 217 4.71 -17.05 -12.45
N ILE A 218 4.24 -16.05 -13.18
CA ILE A 218 4.85 -15.63 -14.45
C ILE A 218 6.27 -15.12 -14.20
N SER A 219 6.52 -14.41 -13.09
CA SER A 219 7.86 -13.92 -12.73
C SER A 219 8.84 -15.08 -12.52
N SER A 220 8.44 -16.10 -11.75
CA SER A 220 9.26 -17.30 -11.51
C SER A 220 9.57 -18.06 -12.79
N VAL A 221 8.57 -18.20 -13.66
CA VAL A 221 8.74 -18.85 -14.98
C VAL A 221 9.68 -18.04 -15.87
N ALA A 222 9.55 -16.71 -15.88
CA ALA A 222 10.41 -15.82 -16.64
C ALA A 222 11.88 -15.93 -16.19
N ALA A 223 12.12 -16.04 -14.88
CA ALA A 223 13.45 -16.30 -14.33
C ALA A 223 14.01 -17.65 -14.77
N GLU A 224 13.22 -18.74 -14.66
CA GLU A 224 13.63 -20.09 -15.07
C GLU A 224 13.97 -20.19 -16.57
N GLU A 225 13.25 -19.48 -17.40
CA GLU A 225 13.39 -19.52 -18.86
C GLU A 225 14.37 -18.46 -19.41
N GLY A 226 14.97 -17.65 -18.53
CA GLY A 226 15.94 -16.64 -18.91
C GLY A 226 15.35 -15.50 -19.75
N ILE A 227 14.08 -15.15 -19.53
CA ILE A 227 13.37 -14.08 -20.22
C ILE A 227 12.96 -12.92 -19.29
N ALA A 228 13.37 -12.96 -18.02
CA ALA A 228 12.98 -11.95 -17.05
C ALA A 228 13.51 -10.54 -17.39
N ASP A 229 14.68 -10.46 -18.02
CA ASP A 229 15.31 -9.22 -18.48
C ASP A 229 14.63 -8.60 -19.72
N LYS A 230 13.74 -9.34 -20.37
CA LYS A 230 12.92 -8.81 -21.47
C LYS A 230 11.72 -8.01 -21.03
N MET A 231 11.47 -7.90 -19.74
CA MET A 231 10.32 -7.19 -19.20
C MET A 231 10.65 -6.42 -17.92
N THR A 232 9.88 -5.38 -17.64
CA THR A 232 9.89 -4.67 -16.36
C THR A 232 8.68 -5.10 -15.57
N LEU A 233 8.90 -5.79 -14.45
CA LEU A 233 7.82 -6.18 -13.55
C LEU A 233 7.41 -5.01 -12.66
N THR A 234 6.13 -4.90 -12.40
CA THR A 234 5.55 -3.98 -11.43
C THR A 234 4.60 -4.73 -10.52
N VAL A 235 4.51 -4.31 -9.27
CA VAL A 235 3.56 -4.87 -8.31
C VAL A 235 2.43 -3.86 -8.11
N GLU A 236 1.19 -4.35 -7.94
CA GLU A 236 0.01 -3.47 -7.82
C GLU A 236 0.12 -2.48 -6.65
N ALA A 237 0.87 -2.84 -5.62
CA ALA A 237 1.14 -2.00 -4.45
C ALA A 237 2.19 -0.89 -4.69
N GLY A 238 2.81 -0.81 -5.89
CA GLY A 238 3.67 0.28 -6.32
C GLY A 238 5.14 -0.04 -6.61
N PRO A 239 5.79 -1.09 -6.07
CA PRO A 239 7.16 -1.44 -6.44
C PRO A 239 7.34 -1.67 -7.95
N ILE A 240 8.48 -1.27 -8.47
CA ILE A 240 8.88 -1.46 -9.87
C ILE A 240 10.21 -2.22 -9.88
N GLY A 241 10.31 -3.22 -10.73
CA GLY A 241 11.44 -4.14 -10.77
C GLY A 241 11.28 -5.30 -9.78
N GLY A 242 12.32 -6.10 -9.67
CA GLY A 242 12.31 -7.34 -8.89
C GLY A 242 11.68 -8.53 -9.64
N ILE A 243 11.67 -9.67 -9.01
CA ILE A 243 11.06 -10.91 -9.50
C ILE A 243 10.16 -11.51 -8.43
#